data_a47c1a43adbbc324f883e4013cb70d1d
#
_entry.id   a47c1a43adbbc324f883e4013cb70d1d
#
_cell.length_a   1.000
_cell.length_b   1.000
_cell.length_c   1.000
_cell.angle_alpha   90.00
_cell.angle_beta   90.00
_cell.angle_gamma   90.00
#
_symmetry.space_group_name_H-M   'P 1'
#
loop_
_entity.id
_entity.type
_entity.pdbx_description
1 polymer ?
#
loop_
_entity_poly.entity_id
_entity_poly.type
_entity_poly.pdbx_seq_one_letter_code
_entity_poly.pdbx_strand_id
1 'polypeptide(L)'
;MRWFWVDRFSEYVAGSHARGLKGVSLSDEFIHGHWDIYPALPNSLIAEGMAQTAGLLVSEMYGFKELVVLAKFTKLSFNTLVRPSESLEYHATIGRALDAGAQCMVTATARGIEGERLQAEAEIFFARLSTSEADSGAAQKGLPPRLFDPADLARWLYVTGIFQVGVRQDGSRMKPQDYDLPVLA
;
A
#
# COMPACT_ATOMS: atom_id res chain seq x y z
N MET A 1 -10.62 -12.92 -4.89
CA MET A 1 -9.31 -12.40 -4.42
C MET A 1 -9.20 -10.95 -4.87
N ARG A 2 -8.94 -10.02 -3.96
CA ARG A 2 -8.66 -8.64 -4.34
C ARG A 2 -7.24 -8.55 -4.86
N TRP A 3 -7.00 -7.59 -5.73
CA TRP A 3 -5.72 -7.39 -6.38
C TRP A 3 -4.71 -6.74 -5.45
N PHE A 4 -3.61 -7.44 -5.16
CA PHE A 4 -2.50 -6.96 -4.36
C PHE A 4 -1.33 -6.65 -5.28
N TRP A 5 -0.77 -5.45 -5.13
CA TRP A 5 0.27 -4.96 -6.01
C TRP A 5 1.67 -4.98 -5.36
N VAL A 6 1.74 -4.88 -4.05
CA VAL A 6 3.01 -4.97 -3.31
C VAL A 6 3.37 -6.43 -3.10
N ASP A 7 4.55 -6.85 -3.56
CA ASP A 7 4.99 -8.25 -3.45
C ASP A 7 5.38 -8.59 -2.00
N ARG A 8 6.11 -7.68 -1.33
CA ARG A 8 6.49 -7.84 0.08
C ARG A 8 6.92 -6.52 0.70
N PHE A 9 6.95 -6.49 2.01
CA PHE A 9 7.56 -5.40 2.78
C PHE A 9 8.99 -5.77 3.18
N SER A 10 9.93 -4.83 3.07
CA SER A 10 11.30 -4.94 3.58
C SER A 10 11.46 -4.24 4.93
N GLU A 11 10.58 -3.30 5.23
CA GLU A 11 10.54 -2.55 6.48
C GLU A 11 9.10 -2.11 6.77
N TYR A 12 8.69 -2.17 8.02
CA TYR A 12 7.39 -1.68 8.45
C TYR A 12 7.44 -1.26 9.92
N VAL A 13 7.25 0.03 10.17
CA VAL A 13 7.17 0.61 11.52
C VAL A 13 5.78 1.18 11.73
N ALA A 14 4.99 0.52 12.56
CA ALA A 14 3.59 0.84 12.81
C ALA A 14 3.39 2.33 13.15
N GLY A 15 2.43 2.97 12.49
CA GLY A 15 2.11 4.39 12.67
C GLY A 15 3.22 5.36 12.25
N SER A 16 4.27 4.91 11.54
CA SER A 16 5.41 5.76 11.15
C SER A 16 5.71 5.65 9.65
N HIS A 17 6.31 4.54 9.21
CA HIS A 17 6.74 4.37 7.83
C HIS A 17 6.78 2.91 7.41
N ALA A 18 6.78 2.68 6.09
CA ALA A 18 6.89 1.35 5.50
C ALA A 18 7.65 1.39 4.17
N ARG A 19 8.33 0.28 3.84
CA ARG A 19 8.95 0.04 2.54
C ARG A 19 8.35 -1.20 1.90
N GLY A 20 7.63 -1.00 0.81
CA GLY A 20 7.06 -2.06 -0.02
C GLY A 20 7.93 -2.31 -1.25
N LEU A 21 8.03 -3.54 -1.69
CA LEU A 21 8.79 -3.95 -2.87
C LEU A 21 7.88 -4.53 -3.95
N LYS A 22 8.19 -4.25 -5.21
CA LYS A 22 7.53 -4.78 -6.40
C LYS A 22 8.57 -5.15 -7.46
N GLY A 23 8.62 -6.41 -7.87
CA GLY A 23 9.36 -6.83 -9.06
C GLY A 23 8.56 -6.53 -10.32
N VAL A 24 9.26 -6.18 -11.42
CA VAL A 24 8.65 -5.93 -12.72
C VAL A 24 9.14 -7.00 -13.69
N SER A 25 8.21 -7.85 -14.14
CA SER A 25 8.52 -8.97 -15.03
C SER A 25 8.01 -8.71 -16.44
N LEU A 26 8.79 -9.13 -17.44
CA LEU A 26 8.31 -9.12 -18.83
C LEU A 26 7.09 -10.04 -19.04
N SER A 27 6.88 -11.03 -18.17
CA SER A 27 5.72 -11.94 -18.23
C SER A 27 4.44 -11.35 -17.65
N ASP A 28 4.51 -10.17 -17.02
CA ASP A 28 3.33 -9.51 -16.48
C ASP A 28 2.42 -9.01 -17.62
N GLU A 29 1.15 -9.43 -17.62
CA GLU A 29 0.19 -9.15 -18.70
C GLU A 29 0.03 -7.66 -19.01
N PHE A 30 0.01 -6.81 -17.98
CA PHE A 30 -0.13 -5.37 -18.13
C PHE A 30 1.10 -4.68 -18.73
N ILE A 31 2.24 -5.34 -18.80
CA ILE A 31 3.44 -4.83 -19.50
C ILE A 31 3.22 -4.86 -21.02
N HIS A 32 2.58 -5.92 -21.53
CA HIS A 32 2.34 -6.10 -22.96
C HIS A 32 1.15 -5.30 -23.47
N GLY A 33 0.11 -5.15 -22.63
CA GLY A 33 -1.14 -4.53 -23.05
C GLY A 33 -1.17 -3.00 -22.99
N HIS A 34 -0.16 -2.34 -22.42
CA HIS A 34 -0.19 -0.89 -22.20
C HIS A 34 0.57 -0.08 -23.25
N TRP A 35 1.67 -0.61 -23.76
CA TRP A 35 2.51 0.05 -24.77
C TRP A 35 2.77 -0.89 -25.93
N ASP A 36 2.34 -0.51 -27.13
CA ASP A 36 2.47 -1.34 -28.34
C ASP A 36 3.93 -1.57 -28.76
N ILE A 37 4.81 -0.62 -28.47
CA ILE A 37 6.18 -0.60 -29.01
C ILE A 37 7.23 -0.80 -27.92
N TYR A 38 6.91 -0.50 -26.65
CA TYR A 38 7.88 -0.47 -25.58
C TYR A 38 7.33 -1.02 -24.27
N PRO A 39 7.79 -2.19 -23.83
CA PRO A 39 7.30 -2.80 -22.60
C PRO A 39 7.75 -1.96 -21.39
N ALA A 40 6.82 -1.34 -20.71
CA ALA A 40 7.06 -0.55 -19.51
C ALA A 40 5.89 -0.69 -18.53
N LEU A 41 6.20 -0.56 -17.24
CA LEU A 41 5.19 -0.57 -16.20
C LEU A 41 4.33 0.70 -16.29
N PRO A 42 2.99 0.58 -16.38
CA PRO A 42 2.10 1.73 -16.36
C PRO A 42 2.25 2.58 -15.11
N ASN A 43 2.30 3.90 -15.27
CA ASN A 43 2.39 4.83 -14.13
C ASN A 43 1.22 4.71 -13.14
N SER A 44 0.03 4.33 -13.62
CA SER A 44 -1.13 4.04 -12.76
C SER A 44 -0.86 2.88 -11.79
N LEU A 45 -0.09 1.88 -12.20
CA LEU A 45 0.29 0.74 -11.37
C LEU A 45 1.39 1.10 -10.36
N ILE A 46 2.27 2.06 -10.71
CA ILE A 46 3.22 2.64 -9.75
C ILE A 46 2.44 3.40 -8.67
N ALA A 47 1.48 4.25 -9.07
CA ALA A 47 0.60 4.96 -8.14
C ALA A 47 -0.19 4.01 -7.24
N GLU A 48 -0.67 2.88 -7.76
CA GLU A 48 -1.36 1.84 -6.98
C GLU A 48 -0.44 1.23 -5.92
N GLY A 49 0.79 0.87 -6.25
CA GLY A 49 1.77 0.38 -5.28
C GLY A 49 2.09 1.38 -4.17
N MET A 50 2.21 2.66 -4.55
CA MET A 50 2.37 3.75 -3.59
C MET A 50 1.15 3.86 -2.66
N ALA A 51 -0.05 3.81 -3.24
CA ALA A 51 -1.30 3.89 -2.48
C ALA A 51 -1.51 2.66 -1.56
N GLN A 52 -1.21 1.45 -2.02
CA GLN A 52 -1.33 0.25 -1.20
C GLN A 52 -0.33 0.25 -0.03
N THR A 53 0.93 0.65 -0.28
CA THR A 53 1.95 0.73 0.77
C THR A 53 1.53 1.73 1.87
N ALA A 54 1.11 2.93 1.48
CA ALA A 54 0.67 3.96 2.40
C ALA A 54 -0.70 3.63 3.04
N GLY A 55 -1.63 3.08 2.27
CA GLY A 55 -2.96 2.71 2.75
C GLY A 55 -2.93 1.63 3.84
N LEU A 56 -2.04 0.63 3.71
CA LEU A 56 -1.82 -0.35 4.78
C LEU A 56 -1.24 0.28 6.04
N LEU A 57 -0.29 1.22 5.87
CA LEU A 57 0.30 1.93 6.99
C LEU A 57 -0.74 2.77 7.74
N VAL A 58 -1.65 3.45 7.02
CA VAL A 58 -2.77 4.18 7.62
C VAL A 58 -3.80 3.23 8.24
N SER A 59 -4.12 2.12 7.58
CA SER A 59 -5.08 1.12 8.10
C SER A 59 -4.60 0.50 9.41
N GLU A 60 -3.29 0.29 9.56
CA GLU A 60 -2.68 -0.23 10.78
C GLU A 60 -2.91 0.72 11.97
N MET A 61 -2.82 2.05 11.78
CA MET A 61 -3.09 3.04 12.84
C MET A 61 -4.47 2.88 13.47
N TYR A 62 -5.43 2.32 12.73
CA TYR A 62 -6.80 2.03 13.19
C TYR A 62 -7.01 0.53 13.44
N GLY A 63 -5.92 -0.22 13.68
CA GLY A 63 -5.95 -1.65 13.98
C GLY A 63 -6.54 -2.52 12.87
N PHE A 64 -6.53 -2.06 11.61
CA PHE A 64 -7.18 -2.69 10.45
C PHE A 64 -8.70 -2.91 10.61
N LYS A 65 -9.33 -2.19 11.53
CA LYS A 65 -10.76 -2.38 11.86
C LYS A 65 -11.68 -1.41 11.14
N GLU A 66 -11.13 -0.33 10.63
CA GLU A 66 -11.91 0.73 10.00
C GLU A 66 -11.69 0.79 8.49
N LEU A 67 -12.66 1.38 7.80
CA LEU A 67 -12.58 1.60 6.37
C LEU A 67 -11.64 2.79 6.11
N VAL A 68 -10.46 2.49 5.59
CA VAL A 68 -9.50 3.49 5.11
C VAL A 68 -9.51 3.47 3.58
N VAL A 69 -9.85 4.59 2.98
CA VAL A 69 -9.97 4.72 1.53
C VAL A 69 -9.08 5.83 0.99
N LEU A 70 -8.51 5.60 -0.18
CA LEU A 70 -7.82 6.65 -0.92
C LEU A 70 -8.81 7.76 -1.28
N ALA A 71 -8.65 8.94 -0.69
CA ALA A 71 -9.51 10.08 -0.98
C ALA A 71 -8.96 10.90 -2.15
N LYS A 72 -7.65 11.20 -2.16
CA LYS A 72 -7.01 11.95 -3.23
C LYS A 72 -5.49 11.86 -3.22
N PHE A 73 -4.89 12.05 -4.38
CA PHE A 73 -3.52 12.52 -4.52
C PHE A 73 -3.54 14.05 -4.50
N THR A 74 -2.81 14.67 -3.55
CA THR A 74 -2.61 16.13 -3.53
C THR A 74 -1.43 16.54 -4.42
N LYS A 75 -0.46 15.62 -4.55
CA LYS A 75 0.66 15.72 -5.49
C LYS A 75 0.95 14.33 -6.03
N LEU A 76 1.24 14.24 -7.32
CA LEU A 76 1.72 13.02 -7.96
C LEU A 76 2.58 13.39 -9.16
N SER A 77 3.82 12.91 -9.20
CA SER A 77 4.74 13.13 -10.32
C SER A 77 5.48 11.83 -10.64
N PHE A 78 5.78 11.65 -11.93
CA PHE A 78 6.55 10.54 -12.46
C PHE A 78 7.73 11.08 -13.27
N ASN A 79 8.89 10.47 -13.13
CA ASN A 79 10.12 10.95 -13.76
C ASN A 79 10.45 10.21 -15.06
N THR A 80 10.46 8.86 -15.03
CA THR A 80 10.86 8.03 -16.17
C THR A 80 9.98 6.79 -16.29
N LEU A 81 10.24 5.93 -17.27
CA LEU A 81 9.57 4.63 -17.38
C LEU A 81 10.30 3.58 -16.53
N VAL A 82 9.53 2.66 -15.95
CA VAL A 82 10.05 1.47 -15.29
C VAL A 82 9.95 0.28 -16.23
N ARG A 83 11.05 -0.44 -16.40
CA ARG A 83 11.20 -1.49 -17.40
C ARG A 83 11.15 -2.89 -16.76
N PRO A 84 10.84 -3.93 -17.53
CA PRO A 84 11.07 -5.29 -17.11
C PRO A 84 12.50 -5.52 -16.60
N SER A 85 12.67 -6.40 -15.63
CA SER A 85 13.90 -6.69 -14.88
C SER A 85 14.32 -5.62 -13.85
N GLU A 86 13.57 -4.53 -13.73
CA GLU A 86 13.73 -3.59 -12.63
C GLU A 86 12.81 -3.98 -11.45
N SER A 87 13.12 -3.44 -10.30
CA SER A 87 12.25 -3.49 -9.12
C SER A 87 11.92 -2.09 -8.64
N LEU A 88 10.77 -1.95 -8.01
CA LEU A 88 10.35 -0.72 -7.33
C LEU A 88 10.41 -0.92 -5.82
N GLU A 89 10.92 0.08 -5.12
CA GLU A 89 10.75 0.25 -3.69
C GLU A 89 9.83 1.45 -3.45
N TYR A 90 8.72 1.20 -2.77
CA TYR A 90 7.78 2.23 -2.32
C TYR A 90 8.12 2.58 -0.88
N HIS A 91 8.51 3.81 -0.59
CA HIS A 91 8.73 4.29 0.77
C HIS A 91 7.62 5.26 1.14
N ALA A 92 6.76 4.84 2.07
CA ALA A 92 5.66 5.62 2.60
C ALA A 92 5.96 6.08 4.02
N THR A 93 5.68 7.34 4.33
CA THR A 93 5.76 7.91 5.69
C THR A 93 4.44 8.60 6.04
N ILE A 94 4.01 8.47 7.30
CA ILE A 94 2.90 9.27 7.83
C ILE A 94 3.40 10.70 8.00
N GLY A 95 2.79 11.63 7.27
CA GLY A 95 3.09 13.06 7.39
C GLY A 95 2.24 13.70 8.48
N ARG A 96 0.91 13.67 8.32
CA ARG A 96 -0.03 14.26 9.26
C ARG A 96 -1.22 13.33 9.50
N ALA A 97 -1.41 12.96 10.76
CA ALA A 97 -2.59 12.23 11.20
C ALA A 97 -3.67 13.22 11.65
N LEU A 98 -4.92 12.97 11.27
CA LEU A 98 -6.13 13.72 11.59
C LEU A 98 -7.21 12.74 12.04
N ASP A 99 -8.24 13.23 12.73
CA ASP A 99 -9.38 12.38 13.12
C ASP A 99 -10.09 11.77 11.90
N ALA A 100 -10.15 12.52 10.79
CA ALA A 100 -10.79 12.08 9.54
C ALA A 100 -9.88 11.25 8.62
N GLY A 101 -8.64 10.94 9.01
CA GLY A 101 -7.71 10.19 8.17
C GLY A 101 -6.25 10.60 8.32
N ALA A 102 -5.43 10.32 7.31
CA ALA A 102 -4.02 10.68 7.34
C ALA A 102 -3.49 11.12 5.97
N GLN A 103 -2.53 12.03 5.99
CA GLN A 103 -1.72 12.40 4.84
C GLN A 103 -0.40 11.62 4.89
N CYS A 104 -0.04 11.02 3.77
CA CYS A 104 1.21 10.28 3.60
C CYS A 104 2.06 10.93 2.51
N MET A 105 3.37 10.94 2.74
CA MET A 105 4.38 11.18 1.72
C MET A 105 4.88 9.84 1.20
N VAL A 106 4.92 9.67 -0.10
CA VAL A 106 5.36 8.40 -0.70
C VAL A 106 6.32 8.67 -1.84
N THR A 107 7.43 7.95 -1.84
CA THR A 107 8.35 7.90 -2.99
C THR A 107 8.39 6.49 -3.56
N ALA A 108 8.59 6.39 -4.87
CA ALA A 108 8.91 5.15 -5.55
C ALA A 108 10.30 5.27 -6.17
N THR A 109 11.20 4.35 -5.80
CA THR A 109 12.56 4.26 -6.34
C THR A 109 12.66 3.02 -7.22
N ALA A 110 13.06 3.20 -8.47
CA ALA A 110 13.36 2.10 -9.37
C ALA A 110 14.83 1.67 -9.22
N ARG A 111 15.06 0.36 -9.20
CA ARG A 111 16.38 -0.28 -9.12
C ARG A 111 16.57 -1.24 -10.28
N GLY A 112 17.64 -1.08 -11.01
CA GLY A 112 17.99 -1.92 -12.15
C GLY A 112 19.49 -1.91 -12.45
N ILE A 113 19.86 -2.37 -13.62
CA ILE A 113 21.29 -2.45 -14.05
C ILE A 113 21.97 -1.08 -14.08
N GLU A 114 21.21 -0.01 -14.31
CA GLU A 114 21.70 1.37 -14.33
C GLU A 114 21.78 2.00 -12.92
N GLY A 115 21.51 1.23 -11.87
CA GLY A 115 21.50 1.69 -10.48
C GLY A 115 20.11 2.06 -9.98
N GLU A 116 20.07 2.97 -9.02
CA GLU A 116 18.85 3.47 -8.39
C GLU A 116 18.46 4.84 -8.94
N ARG A 117 17.16 5.07 -9.14
CA ARG A 117 16.63 6.38 -9.52
C ARG A 117 15.27 6.63 -8.90
N LEU A 118 15.02 7.87 -8.52
CA LEU A 118 13.69 8.31 -8.09
C LEU A 118 12.73 8.23 -9.28
N GLN A 119 11.71 7.41 -9.14
CA GLN A 119 10.72 7.14 -10.18
C GLN A 119 9.47 7.99 -10.05
N ALA A 120 8.94 8.11 -8.84
CA ALA A 120 7.74 8.88 -8.56
C ALA A 120 7.75 9.44 -7.14
N GLU A 121 6.99 10.53 -6.97
CA GLU A 121 6.68 11.13 -5.67
C GLU A 121 5.19 11.42 -5.59
N ALA A 122 4.61 11.17 -4.43
CA ALA A 122 3.20 11.45 -4.16
C ALA A 122 2.98 11.99 -2.74
N GLU A 123 2.00 12.88 -2.64
CA GLU A 123 1.30 13.18 -1.40
C GLU A 123 -0.10 12.60 -1.51
N ILE A 124 -0.45 11.71 -0.58
CA ILE A 124 -1.70 10.96 -0.62
C ILE A 124 -2.49 11.24 0.66
N PHE A 125 -3.76 11.58 0.50
CA PHE A 125 -4.68 11.67 1.62
C PHE A 125 -5.60 10.46 1.64
N PHE A 126 -5.60 9.76 2.76
CA PHE A 126 -6.53 8.67 3.06
C PHE A 126 -7.60 9.16 4.02
N ALA A 127 -8.87 8.95 3.66
CA ALA A 127 -9.98 9.20 4.55
C ALA A 127 -10.29 7.95 5.38
N ARG A 128 -10.54 8.17 6.67
CA ARG A 128 -11.06 7.21 7.60
C ARG A 128 -12.58 7.34 7.68
N LEU A 129 -13.28 6.25 7.48
CA LEU A 129 -14.71 6.17 7.75
C LEU A 129 -14.91 5.31 9.00
N SER A 130 -15.41 5.92 10.07
CA SER A 130 -15.70 5.18 11.30
C SER A 130 -16.82 4.16 11.06
N THR A 131 -16.84 3.07 11.84
CA THR A 131 -17.86 2.01 11.69
C THR A 131 -19.28 2.57 11.87
N SER A 132 -19.48 3.58 12.74
CA SER A 132 -20.78 4.25 12.93
C SER A 132 -21.19 5.12 11.75
N GLU A 133 -20.24 5.73 11.07
CA GLU A 133 -20.46 6.50 9.83
C GLU A 133 -20.57 5.58 8.61
N ALA A 134 -19.85 4.43 8.63
CA ALA A 134 -19.96 3.39 7.63
C ALA A 134 -21.35 2.72 7.67
N ASP A 135 -21.90 2.48 8.85
CA ASP A 135 -23.25 1.90 9.00
C ASP A 135 -24.35 2.86 8.54
N SER A 136 -24.20 4.17 8.77
CA SER A 136 -25.18 5.16 8.35
C SER A 136 -25.00 5.67 6.92
N GLY A 137 -23.77 5.81 6.46
CA GLY A 137 -23.46 6.34 5.13
C GLY A 137 -23.08 5.28 4.09
N ALA A 138 -22.52 4.15 4.51
CA ALA A 138 -22.11 3.07 3.63
C ALA A 138 -23.30 2.17 3.25
N ALA A 139 -24.24 1.95 4.15
CA ALA A 139 -25.49 1.25 3.85
C ALA A 139 -26.31 2.02 2.79
N GLN A 140 -26.31 3.37 2.83
CA GLN A 140 -26.93 4.19 1.80
C GLN A 140 -26.16 4.22 0.48
N LYS A 141 -24.84 3.94 0.48
CA LYS A 141 -23.98 3.95 -0.71
C LYS A 141 -23.61 2.55 -1.21
N GLY A 142 -24.09 1.48 -0.57
CA GLY A 142 -23.75 0.10 -0.92
C GLY A 142 -22.27 -0.26 -0.66
N LEU A 143 -21.56 0.50 0.17
CA LEU A 143 -20.19 0.22 0.55
C LEU A 143 -20.13 -0.84 1.67
N PRO A 144 -19.19 -1.79 1.63
CA PRO A 144 -19.04 -2.77 2.70
C PRO A 144 -18.58 -2.09 3.99
N PRO A 145 -18.97 -2.60 5.18
CA PRO A 145 -18.55 -2.04 6.48
C PRO A 145 -17.03 -2.14 6.72
N ARG A 146 -16.35 -3.00 5.99
CA ARG A 146 -14.88 -3.15 5.98
C ARG A 146 -14.37 -3.23 4.55
N LEU A 147 -13.20 -2.66 4.31
CA LEU A 147 -12.58 -2.72 2.99
C LEU A 147 -12.16 -4.16 2.63
N PHE A 148 -11.73 -4.93 3.63
CA PHE A 148 -11.26 -6.31 3.47
C PHE A 148 -11.99 -7.25 4.41
N ASP A 149 -12.25 -8.47 3.94
CA ASP A 149 -12.54 -9.60 4.82
C ASP A 149 -11.31 -9.86 5.71
N PRO A 150 -11.48 -10.11 7.04
CA PRO A 150 -10.35 -10.31 7.94
C PRO A 150 -9.42 -11.46 7.53
N ALA A 151 -9.97 -12.55 6.95
CA ALA A 151 -9.15 -13.68 6.51
C ALA A 151 -8.35 -13.34 5.25
N ASP A 152 -8.94 -12.60 4.31
CA ASP A 152 -8.23 -12.14 3.10
C ASP A 152 -7.16 -11.11 3.46
N LEU A 153 -7.45 -10.19 4.38
CA LEU A 153 -6.46 -9.24 4.89
C LEU A 153 -5.31 -9.98 5.58
N ALA A 154 -5.60 -10.94 6.47
CA ALA A 154 -4.58 -11.72 7.15
C ALA A 154 -3.67 -12.44 6.12
N ARG A 155 -4.23 -13.09 5.10
CA ARG A 155 -3.44 -13.74 4.03
C ARG A 155 -2.51 -12.75 3.35
N TRP A 156 -3.02 -11.57 3.00
CA TRP A 156 -2.20 -10.54 2.36
C TRP A 156 -1.05 -10.08 3.25
N LEU A 157 -1.32 -9.77 4.52
CA LEU A 157 -0.30 -9.34 5.47
C LEU A 157 0.76 -10.44 5.71
N TYR A 158 0.35 -11.72 5.69
CA TYR A 158 1.29 -12.84 5.75
C TYR A 158 2.14 -12.97 4.49
N VAL A 159 1.52 -12.99 3.31
CA VAL A 159 2.22 -13.13 2.02
C VAL A 159 3.20 -11.99 1.79
N THR A 160 2.83 -10.77 2.13
CA THR A 160 3.70 -9.60 2.00
C THR A 160 4.75 -9.48 3.10
N GLY A 161 4.72 -10.36 4.10
CA GLY A 161 5.74 -10.45 5.14
C GLY A 161 5.67 -9.34 6.20
N ILE A 162 4.58 -8.61 6.33
CA ILE A 162 4.45 -7.52 7.33
C ILE A 162 4.77 -8.02 8.74
N PHE A 163 4.26 -9.18 9.15
CA PHE A 163 4.54 -9.73 10.49
C PHE A 163 5.96 -10.27 10.68
N GLN A 164 6.71 -10.43 9.56
CA GLN A 164 8.12 -10.84 9.61
C GLN A 164 9.06 -9.66 9.86
N VAL A 165 8.74 -8.49 9.31
CA VAL A 165 9.57 -7.28 9.40
C VAL A 165 8.96 -6.21 10.31
N GLY A 166 7.65 -6.26 10.56
CA GLY A 166 6.89 -5.23 11.25
C GLY A 166 7.25 -5.10 12.73
N VAL A 167 7.48 -3.85 13.13
CA VAL A 167 7.73 -3.46 14.52
C VAL A 167 6.86 -2.27 14.89
N ARG A 168 6.56 -2.13 16.18
CA ARG A 168 5.97 -0.92 16.74
C ARG A 168 7.05 0.12 17.02
N GLN A 169 6.65 1.34 17.32
CA GLN A 169 7.58 2.43 17.64
C GLN A 169 8.44 2.15 18.89
N ASP A 170 7.99 1.27 19.77
CA ASP A 170 8.74 0.81 20.95
C ASP A 170 9.71 -0.35 20.63
N GLY A 171 9.80 -0.77 19.35
CA GLY A 171 10.62 -1.87 18.88
C GLY A 171 10.02 -3.27 19.07
N SER A 172 8.85 -3.40 19.67
CA SER A 172 8.17 -4.69 19.82
C SER A 172 7.66 -5.20 18.47
N ARG A 173 7.68 -6.53 18.28
CA ARG A 173 7.19 -7.16 17.04
C ARG A 173 5.68 -7.04 16.91
N MET A 174 5.21 -6.73 15.70
CA MET A 174 3.81 -6.82 15.33
C MET A 174 3.41 -8.29 15.21
N LYS A 175 2.21 -8.63 15.71
CA LYS A 175 1.66 -9.99 15.64
C LYS A 175 0.20 -9.93 15.14
N PRO A 176 -0.28 -10.95 14.41
CA PRO A 176 -1.67 -11.00 13.94
C PRO A 176 -2.71 -10.84 15.06
N GLN A 177 -2.43 -11.43 16.22
CA GLN A 177 -3.29 -11.39 17.40
C GLN A 177 -3.52 -9.96 17.93
N ASP A 178 -2.58 -9.05 17.69
CA ASP A 178 -2.69 -7.64 18.11
C ASP A 178 -3.81 -6.91 17.37
N TYR A 179 -4.25 -7.46 16.23
CA TYR A 179 -5.23 -6.88 15.31
C TYR A 179 -6.51 -7.73 15.17
N ASP A 180 -6.72 -8.70 16.03
CA ASP A 180 -7.83 -9.68 15.95
C ASP A 180 -7.89 -10.38 14.57
N LEU A 181 -6.73 -10.60 13.95
CA LEU A 181 -6.61 -11.30 12.68
C LEU A 181 -6.39 -12.80 12.92
N PRO A 182 -6.95 -13.67 12.06
CA PRO A 182 -6.71 -15.10 12.16
C PRO A 182 -5.23 -15.42 11.94
N VAL A 183 -4.70 -16.33 12.76
CA VAL A 183 -3.38 -16.91 12.54
C VAL A 183 -3.49 -17.91 11.41
N LEU A 184 -2.73 -17.69 10.34
CA LEU A 184 -2.65 -18.65 9.24
C LEU A 184 -1.60 -19.71 9.59
N ALA A 185 -1.99 -20.97 9.46
CA ALA A 185 -1.13 -22.12 9.67
C ALA A 185 -0.17 -22.34 8.49
#